data_786c4b4706a49eec68d64128737343f3
#
_entry.id   786c4b4706a49eec68d64128737343f3
#
_cell.length_a   1.000
_cell.length_b   1.000
_cell.length_c   1.000
_cell.angle_alpha   90.00
_cell.angle_beta   90.00
_cell.angle_gamma   90.00
#
_symmetry.space_group_name_H-M   'P 1'
#
loop_
_entity.id
_entity.type
_entity.pdbx_description
1 polymer ?
#
loop_
_entity_poly.entity_id
_entity_poly.type
_entity_poly.pdbx_seq_one_letter_code
_entity_poly.pdbx_strand_id
1 'polypeptide(L)'
;AGVGLHLHCWGGSLNGGYGWWYQAEQGHLLIAANQVPYDWWTGYHEKYWKNAWERAPREKQGWQDGAVHPYSQTRMLSFLDWAATKWDVDLTRTHVAGNSMGGSGSPMFAIRHPEKIAWAVGWVGVHNPAKTPQFKGSYERVYGKEPWALKFEDGTPVWDHFNDAWY
;
A
#
# COMPACT_ATOMS: atom_id res chain seq x y z
N ALA A 1 -15.46 5.67 -18.00
CA ALA A 1 -14.00 5.88 -17.85
C ALA A 1 -13.38 4.77 -17.00
N GLY A 2 -12.11 4.38 -17.24
CA GLY A 2 -11.37 3.53 -16.30
C GLY A 2 -10.85 4.33 -15.10
N VAL A 3 -10.32 3.65 -14.08
CA VAL A 3 -9.76 4.29 -12.88
C VAL A 3 -8.32 3.88 -12.66
N GLY A 4 -7.44 4.84 -12.47
CA GLY A 4 -6.05 4.62 -12.09
C GLY A 4 -5.82 4.99 -10.61
N LEU A 5 -5.21 4.11 -9.84
CA LEU A 5 -4.69 4.41 -8.52
C LEU A 5 -3.20 4.71 -8.60
N HIS A 6 -2.79 5.88 -8.12
CA HIS A 6 -1.38 6.23 -8.00
C HIS A 6 -0.86 6.04 -6.59
N LEU A 7 0.16 5.20 -6.45
CA LEU A 7 0.85 4.96 -5.20
C LEU A 7 2.24 5.62 -5.24
N HIS A 8 2.41 6.72 -4.51
CA HIS A 8 3.68 7.47 -4.53
C HIS A 8 4.83 6.72 -3.83
N CYS A 9 6.06 7.10 -4.14
CA CYS A 9 7.27 6.58 -3.51
C CYS A 9 7.45 7.08 -2.07
N TRP A 10 8.43 6.53 -1.36
CA TRP A 10 8.82 7.01 -0.04
C TRP A 10 9.21 8.50 -0.10
N GLY A 11 8.67 9.30 0.79
CA GLY A 11 8.86 10.75 0.78
C GLY A 11 8.10 11.49 -0.34
N GLY A 12 7.35 10.78 -1.17
CA GLY A 12 6.55 11.38 -2.22
C GLY A 12 5.21 11.93 -1.74
N SER A 13 4.42 12.38 -2.68
CA SER A 13 3.09 12.94 -2.44
C SER A 13 2.15 12.62 -3.61
N LEU A 14 0.88 12.96 -3.46
CA LEU A 14 -0.14 12.83 -4.51
C LEU A 14 0.26 13.54 -5.82
N ASN A 15 1.08 14.56 -5.76
CA ASN A 15 1.52 15.33 -6.94
C ASN A 15 2.68 14.67 -7.71
N GLY A 16 3.31 13.63 -7.16
CA GLY A 16 4.55 13.05 -7.69
C GLY A 16 4.39 12.11 -8.88
N GLY A 17 3.21 11.90 -9.39
CA GLY A 17 2.96 10.89 -10.40
C GLY A 17 2.15 11.34 -11.61
N TYR A 18 1.83 12.61 -11.70
CA TYR A 18 1.04 13.12 -12.81
C TYR A 18 1.77 12.95 -14.15
N GLY A 19 1.19 12.18 -15.03
CA GLY A 19 1.61 12.08 -16.42
C GLY A 19 2.55 10.92 -16.79
N TRP A 20 3.14 10.23 -15.84
CA TRP A 20 4.09 9.15 -16.15
C TRP A 20 3.45 7.78 -16.36
N TRP A 21 2.38 7.50 -15.64
CA TRP A 21 1.85 6.15 -15.51
C TRP A 21 0.41 6.01 -15.97
N TYR A 22 -0.26 7.14 -16.26
CA TYR A 22 -1.68 7.13 -16.39
C TYR A 22 -2.12 7.82 -17.68
N GLN A 23 -3.02 7.17 -18.36
CA GLN A 23 -3.70 7.70 -19.51
C GLN A 23 -4.88 8.60 -19.09
N ALA A 24 -4.65 9.51 -18.12
CA ALA A 24 -5.68 10.47 -17.72
C ALA A 24 -6.16 11.29 -18.92
N GLU A 25 -5.26 11.60 -19.85
CA GLU A 25 -5.56 12.25 -21.12
C GLU A 25 -6.50 11.43 -22.04
N GLN A 26 -6.63 10.13 -21.77
CA GLN A 26 -7.54 9.23 -22.48
C GLN A 26 -8.88 9.03 -21.75
N GLY A 27 -9.23 9.92 -20.84
CA GLY A 27 -10.49 9.90 -20.12
C GLY A 27 -10.56 8.93 -18.96
N HIS A 28 -9.42 8.55 -18.36
CA HIS A 28 -9.38 7.81 -17.11
C HIS A 28 -9.45 8.75 -15.90
N LEU A 29 -10.16 8.35 -14.87
CA LEU A 29 -10.10 9.01 -13.56
C LEU A 29 -8.82 8.58 -12.85
N LEU A 30 -8.04 9.55 -12.34
CA LEU A 30 -6.88 9.28 -11.50
C LEU A 30 -7.20 9.55 -10.04
N ILE A 31 -6.94 8.57 -9.19
CA ILE A 31 -7.01 8.70 -7.73
C ILE A 31 -5.60 8.63 -7.17
N ALA A 32 -5.21 9.68 -6.47
CA ALA A 32 -3.94 9.75 -5.76
C ALA A 32 -4.16 10.26 -4.34
N ALA A 33 -3.43 9.75 -3.39
CA ALA A 33 -3.50 10.16 -2.01
C ALA A 33 -2.10 10.39 -1.42
N ASN A 34 -2.02 11.24 -0.41
CA ASN A 34 -0.83 11.29 0.42
C ASN A 34 -0.88 10.13 1.42
N GLN A 35 0.17 9.31 1.43
CA GLN A 35 0.32 8.21 2.37
C GLN A 35 1.34 8.55 3.44
N VAL A 36 0.86 8.76 4.65
CA VAL A 36 1.65 8.93 5.86
C VAL A 36 0.92 8.18 6.97
N PRO A 37 1.59 7.30 7.69
CA PRO A 37 3.00 6.92 7.60
C PRO A 37 3.35 6.27 6.26
N TYR A 38 4.65 6.22 5.94
CA TYR A 38 5.13 5.48 4.77
C TYR A 38 5.11 3.99 5.06
N ASP A 39 3.99 3.36 4.75
CA ASP A 39 3.60 2.02 5.17
C ASP A 39 3.55 1.01 4.00
N TRP A 40 4.34 1.27 2.96
CA TRP A 40 4.40 0.41 1.78
C TRP A 40 3.03 0.19 1.11
N TRP A 41 2.11 1.13 1.33
CA TRP A 41 0.73 1.12 0.80
C TRP A 41 -0.13 -0.05 1.26
N THR A 42 0.12 -0.55 2.45
CA THR A 42 -0.69 -1.62 3.05
C THR A 42 -1.46 -1.12 4.26
N GLY A 43 -0.74 -0.71 5.27
CA GLY A 43 -1.26 -0.31 6.58
C GLY A 43 -0.15 -0.35 7.61
N TYR A 44 -0.49 -0.43 8.87
CA TYR A 44 0.50 -0.37 9.94
C TYR A 44 -0.03 -0.98 11.23
N HIS A 45 0.89 -1.22 12.16
CA HIS A 45 0.59 -1.74 13.48
C HIS A 45 -0.33 -0.79 14.26
N GLU A 46 -1.32 -1.31 15.00
CA GLU A 46 -2.30 -0.50 15.76
C GLU A 46 -1.66 0.46 16.77
N LYS A 47 -0.51 0.09 17.32
CA LYS A 47 0.27 0.92 18.23
C LYS A 47 1.27 1.84 17.51
N TYR A 48 1.22 1.90 16.18
CA TYR A 48 2.03 2.84 15.43
C TYR A 48 1.61 4.27 15.80
N TRP A 49 2.59 5.12 16.08
CA TRP A 49 2.33 6.46 16.58
C TRP A 49 1.50 7.32 15.62
N LYS A 50 0.53 8.05 16.18
CA LYS A 50 -0.44 8.84 15.40
C LYS A 50 0.13 10.08 14.72
N ASN A 51 1.30 10.56 15.15
CA ASN A 51 1.94 11.72 14.55
C ASN A 51 2.86 11.30 13.41
N ALA A 52 2.31 11.30 12.23
CA ALA A 52 2.94 10.85 11.00
C ALA A 52 4.28 11.56 10.66
N TRP A 53 4.54 12.70 11.27
CA TRP A 53 5.76 13.51 11.09
C TRP A 53 6.86 13.17 12.09
N GLU A 54 6.53 12.49 13.15
CA GLU A 54 7.50 12.06 14.14
C GLU A 54 8.14 10.74 13.73
N ARG A 55 9.40 10.60 14.08
CA ARG A 55 10.12 9.34 13.86
C ARG A 55 9.41 8.23 14.62
N ALA A 56 9.24 7.08 13.97
CA ALA A 56 8.69 5.90 14.63
C ALA A 56 9.29 5.72 16.03
N PRO A 57 8.48 5.37 17.02
CA PRO A 57 8.96 5.22 18.38
C PRO A 57 10.17 4.30 18.42
N ARG A 58 11.22 4.72 19.13
CA ARG A 58 12.45 3.92 19.28
C ARG A 58 12.18 2.61 20.00
N GLU A 59 11.16 2.60 20.85
CA GLU A 59 10.74 1.46 21.63
C GLU A 59 9.37 0.97 21.16
N LYS A 60 9.35 -0.25 20.68
CA LYS A 60 8.14 -0.97 20.26
C LYS A 60 7.64 -1.85 21.42
N GLN A 61 7.51 -1.25 22.61
CA GLN A 61 7.04 -1.98 23.77
C GLN A 61 5.59 -2.44 23.58
N GLY A 62 5.35 -3.73 23.82
CA GLY A 62 4.03 -4.33 23.68
C GLY A 62 3.50 -4.45 22.25
N TRP A 63 4.35 -4.31 21.24
CA TRP A 63 3.93 -4.52 19.84
C TRP A 63 3.72 -6.01 19.53
N GLN A 64 4.39 -6.91 20.25
CA GLN A 64 4.22 -8.36 20.06
C GLN A 64 2.79 -8.84 20.32
N ASP A 65 2.02 -8.10 21.11
CA ASP A 65 0.65 -8.44 21.50
C ASP A 65 -0.40 -7.68 20.65
N GLY A 66 0.03 -6.94 19.63
CA GLY A 66 -0.83 -6.13 18.79
C GLY A 66 -1.13 -6.75 17.44
N ALA A 67 -1.92 -6.04 16.64
CA ALA A 67 -2.27 -6.41 15.28
C ALA A 67 -1.81 -5.36 14.27
N VAL A 68 -1.65 -5.77 13.03
CA VAL A 68 -1.45 -4.90 11.87
C VAL A 68 -2.76 -4.80 11.11
N HIS A 69 -3.13 -3.58 10.74
CA HIS A 69 -4.37 -3.31 10.02
C HIS A 69 -4.08 -2.77 8.61
N PRO A 70 -4.85 -3.17 7.58
CA PRO A 70 -4.62 -2.74 6.20
C PRO A 70 -5.22 -1.35 5.92
N TYR A 71 -4.97 -0.37 6.79
CA TYR A 71 -5.59 0.96 6.75
C TYR A 71 -5.44 1.65 5.39
N SER A 72 -4.27 1.56 4.77
CA SER A 72 -4.01 2.25 3.51
C SER A 72 -4.71 1.59 2.34
N GLN A 73 -4.74 0.26 2.29
CA GLN A 73 -5.51 -0.46 1.27
C GLN A 73 -7.00 -0.19 1.43
N THR A 74 -7.54 -0.31 2.63
CA THR A 74 -8.95 -0.02 2.92
C THR A 74 -9.34 1.40 2.50
N ARG A 75 -8.47 2.38 2.79
CA ARG A 75 -8.71 3.77 2.38
C ARG A 75 -8.75 3.93 0.87
N MET A 76 -7.81 3.31 0.14
CA MET A 76 -7.77 3.41 -1.32
C MET A 76 -8.98 2.73 -1.97
N LEU A 77 -9.43 1.58 -1.44
CA LEU A 77 -10.66 0.93 -1.88
C LEU A 77 -11.88 1.82 -1.64
N SER A 78 -11.95 2.48 -0.48
CA SER A 78 -13.04 3.42 -0.19
C SER A 78 -13.07 4.59 -1.17
N PHE A 79 -11.92 5.06 -1.65
CA PHE A 79 -11.86 6.07 -2.71
C PHE A 79 -12.39 5.55 -4.05
N LEU A 80 -12.12 4.30 -4.40
CA LEU A 80 -12.71 3.68 -5.60
C LEU A 80 -14.23 3.62 -5.51
N ASP A 81 -14.74 3.11 -4.40
CA ASP A 81 -16.18 2.98 -4.19
C ASP A 81 -16.85 4.36 -4.17
N TRP A 82 -16.25 5.34 -3.54
CA TRP A 82 -16.73 6.73 -3.56
C TRP A 82 -16.72 7.31 -4.98
N ALA A 83 -15.66 7.09 -5.75
CA ALA A 83 -15.56 7.59 -7.12
C ALA A 83 -16.69 7.05 -8.01
N ALA A 84 -17.05 5.78 -7.85
CA ALA A 84 -18.18 5.18 -8.55
C ALA A 84 -19.54 5.82 -8.22
N THR A 85 -19.66 6.49 -7.08
CA THR A 85 -20.89 7.25 -6.74
C THR A 85 -20.93 8.64 -7.35
N LYS A 86 -19.80 9.15 -7.87
CA LYS A 86 -19.67 10.54 -8.36
C LYS A 86 -19.51 10.65 -9.87
N TRP A 87 -18.91 9.65 -10.48
CA TRP A 87 -18.59 9.66 -11.90
C TRP A 87 -19.00 8.34 -12.55
N ASP A 88 -19.29 8.39 -13.83
CA ASP A 88 -19.51 7.21 -14.66
C ASP A 88 -18.15 6.52 -14.94
N VAL A 89 -17.72 5.71 -14.00
CA VAL A 89 -16.47 4.94 -14.07
C VAL A 89 -16.74 3.45 -14.18
N ASP A 90 -15.92 2.81 -14.97
CA ASP A 90 -15.90 1.36 -15.14
C ASP A 90 -14.85 0.76 -14.20
N LEU A 91 -15.30 0.27 -13.05
CA LEU A 91 -14.43 -0.33 -12.05
C LEU A 91 -13.77 -1.63 -12.52
N THR A 92 -14.30 -2.29 -13.57
CA THR A 92 -13.63 -3.47 -14.16
C THR A 92 -12.34 -3.08 -14.91
N ARG A 93 -12.11 -1.80 -15.12
CA ARG A 93 -10.91 -1.22 -15.74
C ARG A 93 -10.07 -0.45 -14.73
N THR A 94 -10.14 -0.83 -13.46
CA THR A 94 -9.30 -0.24 -12.43
C THR A 94 -7.88 -0.81 -12.50
N HIS A 95 -6.91 0.07 -12.42
CA HIS A 95 -5.51 -0.31 -12.37
C HIS A 95 -4.76 0.43 -11.26
N VAL A 96 -3.65 -0.13 -10.83
CA VAL A 96 -2.79 0.48 -9.81
C VAL A 96 -1.35 0.54 -10.29
N ALA A 97 -0.70 1.65 -10.06
CA ALA A 97 0.70 1.82 -10.44
C ALA A 97 1.46 2.68 -9.43
N GLY A 98 2.75 2.39 -9.30
CA GLY A 98 3.60 3.15 -8.40
C GLY A 98 5.08 2.85 -8.54
N ASN A 99 5.90 3.70 -7.93
CA ASN A 99 7.35 3.61 -7.95
C ASN A 99 7.89 3.40 -6.53
N SER A 100 8.98 2.63 -6.40
CA SER A 100 9.66 2.37 -5.13
C SER A 100 8.70 1.82 -4.06
N MET A 101 8.38 2.55 -3.00
CA MET A 101 7.35 2.16 -2.02
C MET A 101 6.01 1.87 -2.71
N GLY A 102 5.58 2.73 -3.65
CA GLY A 102 4.39 2.49 -4.48
C GLY A 102 4.55 1.31 -5.43
N GLY A 103 5.79 1.06 -5.90
CA GLY A 103 6.12 -0.09 -6.72
C GLY A 103 6.00 -1.42 -5.97
N SER A 104 6.24 -1.41 -4.66
CA SER A 104 5.98 -2.56 -3.78
C SER A 104 4.48 -2.73 -3.52
N GLY A 105 3.80 -1.61 -3.23
CA GLY A 105 2.38 -1.63 -2.91
C GLY A 105 1.48 -2.01 -4.08
N SER A 106 1.85 -1.66 -5.33
CA SER A 106 0.98 -1.86 -6.49
C SER A 106 0.70 -3.33 -6.81
N PRO A 107 1.68 -4.23 -6.97
CA PRO A 107 1.43 -5.65 -7.16
C PRO A 107 0.69 -6.26 -5.97
N MET A 108 1.11 -5.90 -4.76
CA MET A 108 0.48 -6.39 -3.54
C MET A 108 -0.98 -6.01 -3.44
N PHE A 109 -1.32 -4.78 -3.84
CA PHE A 109 -2.70 -4.32 -3.88
C PHE A 109 -3.53 -5.14 -4.88
N ALA A 110 -3.01 -5.42 -6.07
CA ALA A 110 -3.72 -6.19 -7.09
C ALA A 110 -3.88 -7.67 -6.70
N ILE A 111 -2.85 -8.28 -6.11
CA ILE A 111 -2.89 -9.68 -5.66
C ILE A 111 -3.95 -9.87 -4.56
N ARG A 112 -4.06 -8.91 -3.66
CA ARG A 112 -5.02 -8.99 -2.55
C ARG A 112 -6.44 -8.58 -2.90
N HIS A 113 -6.62 -7.81 -3.96
CA HIS A 113 -7.92 -7.30 -4.40
C HIS A 113 -8.16 -7.56 -5.89
N PRO A 114 -8.04 -8.83 -6.34
CA PRO A 114 -8.20 -9.17 -7.76
C PRO A 114 -9.61 -8.89 -8.27
N GLU A 115 -10.60 -8.82 -7.38
CA GLU A 115 -11.98 -8.46 -7.69
C GLU A 115 -12.16 -6.95 -7.99
N LYS A 116 -11.19 -6.13 -7.61
CA LYS A 116 -11.22 -4.66 -7.76
C LYS A 116 -10.18 -4.14 -8.75
N ILE A 117 -9.06 -4.84 -8.91
CA ILE A 117 -7.91 -4.38 -9.67
C ILE A 117 -7.66 -5.28 -10.88
N ALA A 118 -7.83 -4.72 -12.07
CA ALA A 118 -7.65 -5.45 -13.32
C ALA A 118 -6.17 -5.71 -13.66
N TRP A 119 -5.28 -4.76 -13.33
CA TRP A 119 -3.85 -4.91 -13.54
C TRP A 119 -3.03 -3.93 -12.67
N ALA A 120 -1.77 -4.25 -12.48
CA ALA A 120 -0.84 -3.43 -11.71
C ALA A 120 0.51 -3.25 -12.40
N VAL A 121 1.14 -2.11 -12.16
CA VAL A 121 2.54 -1.86 -12.53
C VAL A 121 3.31 -1.41 -11.30
N GLY A 122 4.24 -2.25 -10.86
CA GLY A 122 5.20 -1.94 -9.82
C GLY A 122 6.57 -1.61 -10.42
N TRP A 123 7.07 -0.39 -10.15
CA TRP A 123 8.38 0.03 -10.64
C TRP A 123 9.38 0.06 -9.50
N VAL A 124 10.48 -0.68 -9.64
CA VAL A 124 11.56 -0.82 -8.63
C VAL A 124 11.06 -1.11 -7.21
N GLY A 125 10.07 -1.98 -7.09
CA GLY A 125 9.46 -2.38 -5.82
C GLY A 125 10.27 -3.44 -5.07
N VAL A 126 9.95 -3.61 -3.78
CA VAL A 126 10.39 -4.73 -2.94
C VAL A 126 9.25 -5.73 -2.89
N HIS A 127 9.47 -6.94 -3.38
CA HIS A 127 8.46 -7.99 -3.51
C HIS A 127 8.60 -9.12 -2.49
N ASN A 128 9.69 -9.11 -1.72
CA ASN A 128 9.91 -9.99 -0.58
C ASN A 128 10.83 -9.30 0.44
N PRO A 129 10.27 -8.53 1.39
CA PRO A 129 11.06 -7.76 2.35
C PRO A 129 11.86 -8.63 3.33
N ALA A 130 11.39 -9.84 3.63
CA ALA A 130 12.13 -10.78 4.47
C ALA A 130 13.49 -11.18 3.84
N LYS A 131 13.54 -11.22 2.50
CA LYS A 131 14.73 -11.53 1.70
C LYS A 131 15.44 -10.31 1.13
N THR A 132 15.02 -9.09 1.50
CA THR A 132 15.60 -7.83 1.00
C THR A 132 16.15 -7.02 2.17
N PRO A 133 17.36 -7.34 2.66
CA PRO A 133 17.89 -6.78 3.91
C PRO A 133 17.96 -5.26 3.94
N GLN A 134 18.18 -4.60 2.79
CA GLN A 134 18.28 -3.14 2.68
C GLN A 134 17.01 -2.42 3.16
N PHE A 135 15.84 -3.05 3.01
CA PHE A 135 14.56 -2.45 3.35
C PHE A 135 13.89 -3.05 4.57
N LYS A 136 14.41 -4.18 5.09
CA LYS A 136 13.83 -4.90 6.23
C LYS A 136 13.54 -3.96 7.42
N GLY A 137 14.48 -3.10 7.77
CA GLY A 137 14.30 -2.15 8.87
C GLY A 137 13.16 -1.14 8.66
N SER A 138 12.85 -0.75 7.42
CA SER A 138 11.72 0.13 7.15
C SER A 138 10.37 -0.59 7.28
N TYR A 139 10.30 -1.85 6.90
CA TYR A 139 9.13 -2.70 7.15
C TYR A 139 8.94 -2.96 8.65
N GLU A 140 10.00 -3.35 9.36
CA GLU A 140 9.95 -3.56 10.81
C GLU A 140 9.49 -2.31 11.57
N ARG A 141 9.78 -1.13 11.05
CA ARG A 141 9.36 0.14 11.65
C ARG A 141 7.85 0.28 11.71
N VAL A 142 7.17 -0.22 10.73
CA VAL A 142 5.72 -0.03 10.52
C VAL A 142 4.94 -1.23 11.01
N TYR A 143 5.47 -2.43 10.81
CA TYR A 143 4.74 -3.69 11.03
C TYR A 143 5.23 -4.49 12.23
N GLY A 144 6.35 -4.15 12.82
CA GLY A 144 6.99 -4.99 13.82
C GLY A 144 7.98 -5.98 13.23
N LYS A 145 8.76 -6.61 14.09
CA LYS A 145 9.81 -7.54 13.68
C LYS A 145 9.23 -8.86 13.21
N GLU A 146 9.83 -9.45 12.17
CA GLU A 146 9.44 -10.76 11.64
C GLU A 146 9.29 -11.86 12.71
N PRO A 147 10.24 -12.03 13.67
CA PRO A 147 10.11 -13.05 14.71
C PRO A 147 8.92 -12.90 15.66
N TRP A 148 8.23 -11.75 15.64
CA TRP A 148 7.02 -11.56 16.45
C TRP A 148 5.80 -12.26 15.86
N ALA A 149 5.87 -12.74 14.63
CA ALA A 149 4.82 -13.49 13.96
C ALA A 149 3.43 -12.83 14.01
N LEU A 150 3.42 -11.49 13.92
CA LEU A 150 2.18 -10.71 13.92
C LEU A 150 1.31 -11.06 12.71
N LYS A 151 0.01 -10.88 12.87
CA LYS A 151 -0.98 -11.18 11.84
C LYS A 151 -1.84 -9.97 11.54
N PHE A 152 -2.41 -9.94 10.33
CA PHE A 152 -3.56 -9.13 9.99
C PHE A 152 -4.85 -9.71 10.59
N GLU A 153 -5.94 -8.94 10.55
CA GLU A 153 -7.26 -9.35 11.06
C GLU A 153 -7.78 -10.63 10.40
N ASP A 154 -7.44 -10.86 9.12
CA ASP A 154 -7.81 -12.06 8.36
C ASP A 154 -6.95 -13.30 8.71
N GLY A 155 -6.03 -13.15 9.65
CA GLY A 155 -5.11 -14.21 10.07
C GLY A 155 -3.85 -14.37 9.21
N THR A 156 -3.72 -13.62 8.12
CA THR A 156 -2.52 -13.63 7.26
C THR A 156 -1.30 -13.17 8.05
N PRO A 157 -0.20 -13.95 8.08
CA PRO A 157 1.04 -13.49 8.70
C PRO A 157 1.56 -12.24 7.99
N VAL A 158 1.94 -11.21 8.77
CA VAL A 158 2.31 -9.89 8.22
C VAL A 158 3.46 -9.97 7.22
N TRP A 159 4.48 -10.78 7.52
CA TRP A 159 5.65 -10.88 6.65
C TRP A 159 5.42 -11.73 5.40
N ASP A 160 4.46 -12.66 5.44
CA ASP A 160 4.02 -13.41 4.26
C ASP A 160 3.12 -12.56 3.36
N HIS A 161 2.35 -11.63 3.94
CA HIS A 161 1.55 -10.68 3.19
C HIS A 161 2.37 -9.88 2.15
N PHE A 162 3.64 -9.59 2.45
CA PHE A 162 4.53 -8.84 1.53
C PHE A 162 5.36 -9.75 0.63
N ASN A 163 5.13 -11.03 0.66
CA ASN A 163 5.83 -11.99 -0.18
C ASN A 163 4.97 -12.32 -1.40
N ASP A 164 5.26 -11.70 -2.54
CA ASP A 164 4.51 -11.91 -3.79
C ASP A 164 4.51 -13.39 -4.23
N ALA A 165 5.46 -14.20 -3.74
CA ALA A 165 5.50 -15.65 -4.00
C ALA A 165 4.60 -16.48 -3.05
N TRP A 166 3.97 -15.86 -2.07
CA TRP A 166 3.01 -16.52 -1.18
C TRP A 166 1.69 -16.82 -1.89
N TYR A 167 1.29 -15.96 -2.83
CA TYR A 167 0.06 -16.07 -3.63
C TYR A 167 0.32 -16.72 -4.98
#